data_21da98ff452914376aea6d089689ab1a
#
_entry.id   21da98ff452914376aea6d089689ab1a
#
_cell.length_a   1.000
_cell.length_b   1.000
_cell.length_c   1.000
_cell.angle_alpha   90.00
_cell.angle_beta   90.00
_cell.angle_gamma   90.00
#
_symmetry.space_group_name_H-M   'P 1'
#
loop_
_entity.id
_entity.type
_entity.pdbx_description
1 polymer ?
#
loop_
_entity_poly.entity_id
_entity_poly.type
_entity_poly.pdbx_seq_one_letter_code
_entity_poly.pdbx_strand_id
1 'polypeptide(L)'
;MNRWKENLGTKKRTGDGAARWARRIFCAFLIVIGCLVLADGVGDAVRRAENRDSQSEGNVEQNLSGKSDSDASEPIWQPDFAALKCQNADVIAWIRIPGTHIDEPIVQTTDNESYRSIGLGGKPDPAGTVFLDCESAPDASDFHSIFYGHHMKDGSRFSELIRLKDEDFFQKHRTAYLYFPDGKRRTLRLIAALTAGSQGERRRTEFADQSEMHSYIEEMTEGCRFRELPDEEVSHLYSFVTCSYEFADARTIVYAVDE
;
A
#
# COMPACT_ATOMS: atom_id res chain seq x y z
N MET A 1 -7.02 -48.56 59.11
CA MET A 1 -6.93 -48.13 60.55
C MET A 1 -6.75 -46.58 60.51
N ASN A 2 -7.71 -45.90 61.15
CA ASN A 2 -7.76 -44.52 61.66
C ASN A 2 -7.63 -43.35 60.64
N ARG A 3 -8.73 -42.70 60.26
CA ARG A 3 -9.55 -41.72 60.98
C ARG A 3 -8.79 -40.45 61.40
N TRP A 4 -9.09 -39.29 60.77
CA TRP A 4 -9.49 -38.08 61.52
C TRP A 4 -10.32 -37.17 60.62
N LYS A 5 -11.47 -36.76 61.15
CA LYS A 5 -12.55 -35.91 60.64
C LYS A 5 -12.23 -34.43 60.79
N GLU A 6 -12.92 -33.68 59.91
CA GLU A 6 -13.65 -32.42 60.18
C GLU A 6 -12.90 -31.19 60.72
N ASN A 7 -12.96 -30.10 59.94
CA ASN A 7 -13.68 -28.94 60.44
C ASN A 7 -14.13 -28.00 59.32
N LEU A 8 -15.45 -27.81 59.24
CA LEU A 8 -16.18 -26.83 58.43
C LEU A 8 -15.96 -25.44 59.00
N GLY A 9 -15.51 -24.50 58.14
CA GLY A 9 -15.48 -23.07 58.39
C GLY A 9 -16.21 -22.31 57.29
N THR A 10 -17.52 -22.15 57.45
CA THR A 10 -18.36 -21.30 56.58
C THR A 10 -18.05 -19.85 56.82
N LYS A 11 -17.36 -19.19 55.87
CA LYS A 11 -17.20 -17.73 55.83
C LYS A 11 -18.19 -17.11 54.84
N LYS A 12 -19.27 -16.52 55.38
CA LYS A 12 -20.24 -15.71 54.66
C LYS A 12 -19.52 -14.56 53.95
N ARG A 13 -19.52 -14.55 52.60
CA ARG A 13 -19.17 -13.38 51.77
C ARG A 13 -20.45 -12.61 51.44
N THR A 14 -20.74 -11.61 52.25
CA THR A 14 -21.73 -10.58 51.94
C THR A 14 -20.99 -9.29 51.70
N GLY A 15 -21.06 -8.73 50.48
CA GLY A 15 -20.58 -7.37 50.27
C GLY A 15 -20.22 -6.95 48.84
N ASP A 16 -20.00 -7.85 47.88
CA ASP A 16 -19.42 -7.50 46.57
C ASP A 16 -20.42 -7.25 45.41
N GLY A 17 -21.70 -7.44 45.64
CA GLY A 17 -22.73 -7.28 44.58
C GLY A 17 -23.02 -5.83 44.24
N ALA A 18 -23.19 -4.99 45.25
CA ALA A 18 -23.59 -3.59 45.09
C ALA A 18 -22.50 -2.72 44.42
N ALA A 19 -21.23 -2.94 44.78
CA ALA A 19 -20.12 -2.21 44.17
C ALA A 19 -19.88 -2.53 42.70
N ARG A 20 -20.15 -3.80 42.32
CA ARG A 20 -20.04 -4.20 40.89
C ARG A 20 -21.20 -3.67 40.06
N TRP A 21 -22.39 -3.55 40.63
CA TRP A 21 -23.57 -3.00 39.96
C TRP A 21 -23.42 -1.48 39.75
N ALA A 22 -22.95 -0.76 40.75
CA ALA A 22 -22.68 0.68 40.68
C ALA A 22 -21.62 1.03 39.62
N ARG A 23 -20.53 0.23 39.48
CA ARG A 23 -19.51 0.41 38.42
C ARG A 23 -20.06 0.19 37.02
N ARG A 24 -20.96 -0.81 36.83
CA ARG A 24 -21.58 -1.09 35.52
C ARG A 24 -22.52 0.04 35.07
N ILE A 25 -23.29 0.63 35.99
CA ILE A 25 -24.16 1.77 35.72
C ILE A 25 -23.32 3.02 35.37
N PHE A 26 -22.23 3.26 36.09
CA PHE A 26 -21.35 4.41 35.84
C PHE A 26 -20.65 4.34 34.48
N CYS A 27 -20.17 3.14 34.07
CA CYS A 27 -19.60 2.93 32.75
C CYS A 27 -20.64 3.08 31.62
N ALA A 28 -21.86 2.61 31.81
CA ALA A 28 -22.94 2.77 30.83
C ALA A 28 -23.32 4.25 30.65
N PHE A 29 -23.33 5.03 31.73
CA PHE A 29 -23.64 6.48 31.68
C PHE A 29 -22.55 7.29 30.95
N LEU A 30 -21.27 6.95 31.12
CA LEU A 30 -20.17 7.58 30.41
C LEU A 30 -20.18 7.26 28.91
N ILE A 31 -20.58 6.06 28.51
CA ILE A 31 -20.72 5.68 27.09
C ILE A 31 -21.85 6.48 26.43
N VAL A 32 -22.98 6.67 27.10
CA VAL A 32 -24.12 7.44 26.56
C VAL A 32 -23.75 8.92 26.40
N ILE A 33 -23.04 9.52 27.36
CA ILE A 33 -22.57 10.91 27.25
C ILE A 33 -21.54 11.04 26.13
N GLY A 34 -20.61 10.09 25.97
CA GLY A 34 -19.64 10.07 24.89
C GLY A 34 -20.29 9.99 23.50
N CYS A 35 -21.34 9.20 23.34
CA CYS A 35 -22.09 9.09 22.09
C CYS A 35 -22.89 10.38 21.76
N LEU A 36 -23.42 11.07 22.75
CA LEU A 36 -24.14 12.35 22.54
C LEU A 36 -23.20 13.48 22.08
N VAL A 37 -22.01 13.57 22.68
CA VAL A 37 -21.00 14.60 22.29
C VAL A 37 -20.47 14.33 20.86
N LEU A 38 -20.33 13.07 20.45
CA LEU A 38 -19.93 12.71 19.09
C LEU A 38 -21.02 13.00 18.05
N ALA A 39 -22.30 12.86 18.42
CA ALA A 39 -23.42 13.15 17.53
C ALA A 39 -23.54 14.65 17.19
N ASP A 40 -23.29 15.53 18.18
CA ASP A 40 -23.31 16.99 17.96
C ASP A 40 -22.13 17.46 17.09
N GLY A 41 -20.95 16.86 17.24
CA GLY A 41 -19.76 17.18 16.43
C GLY A 41 -19.90 16.80 14.95
N VAL A 42 -20.58 15.71 14.63
CA VAL A 42 -20.83 15.27 13.25
C VAL A 42 -21.89 16.16 12.58
N GLY A 43 -22.93 16.58 13.30
CA GLY A 43 -23.96 17.48 12.80
C GLY A 43 -23.41 18.84 12.34
N ASP A 44 -22.46 19.40 13.07
CA ASP A 44 -21.82 20.69 12.71
C ASP A 44 -20.85 20.55 11.52
N ALA A 45 -20.20 19.42 11.35
CA ALA A 45 -19.33 19.18 10.20
C ALA A 45 -20.12 19.04 8.89
N VAL A 46 -21.26 18.34 8.92
CA VAL A 46 -22.15 18.18 7.77
C VAL A 46 -22.78 19.51 7.36
N ARG A 47 -23.25 20.33 8.31
CA ARG A 47 -23.81 21.67 8.01
C ARG A 47 -22.78 22.64 7.42
N ARG A 48 -21.49 22.51 7.78
CA ARG A 48 -20.42 23.33 7.18
C ARG A 48 -20.08 22.90 5.77
N ALA A 49 -20.25 21.62 5.42
CA ALA A 49 -20.05 21.11 4.07
C ALA A 49 -21.20 21.58 3.15
N GLU A 50 -22.44 21.48 3.59
CA GLU A 50 -23.62 21.94 2.81
C GLU A 50 -23.64 23.45 2.56
N ASN A 51 -23.15 24.27 3.49
CA ASN A 51 -23.03 25.73 3.30
C ASN A 51 -21.88 26.16 2.36
N ARG A 52 -20.93 25.28 2.06
CA ARG A 52 -19.87 25.56 1.06
C ARG A 52 -20.38 25.37 -0.36
N ASP A 53 -21.22 24.37 -0.61
CA ASP A 53 -21.78 24.12 -1.95
C ASP A 53 -22.78 25.19 -2.38
N SER A 54 -23.45 25.86 -1.41
CA SER A 54 -24.46 26.90 -1.74
C SER A 54 -23.85 28.28 -2.07
N GLN A 55 -22.54 28.48 -1.88
CA GLN A 55 -21.86 29.74 -2.20
C GLN A 55 -21.08 29.75 -3.51
N SER A 56 -21.01 28.60 -4.24
CA SER A 56 -20.26 28.51 -5.50
C SER A 56 -21.10 28.74 -6.77
N GLU A 57 -22.42 28.97 -6.68
CA GLU A 57 -23.29 29.16 -7.85
C GLU A 57 -23.67 30.62 -8.18
N GLY A 58 -22.96 31.58 -7.64
CA GLY A 58 -23.29 32.98 -7.91
C GLY A 58 -22.11 33.89 -8.18
N ASN A 59 -21.42 33.73 -9.31
CA ASN A 59 -20.65 34.80 -9.98
C ASN A 59 -19.77 34.23 -11.11
N VAL A 60 -20.41 33.93 -12.24
CA VAL A 60 -19.70 33.80 -13.52
C VAL A 60 -20.47 34.59 -14.56
N GLU A 61 -20.21 35.90 -14.63
CA GLU A 61 -20.28 36.68 -15.87
C GLU A 61 -19.53 38.01 -15.66
N GLN A 62 -18.62 38.28 -16.57
CA GLN A 62 -17.82 39.48 -16.83
C GLN A 62 -16.36 39.43 -16.32
N ASN A 63 -15.45 38.92 -17.19
CA ASN A 63 -14.38 39.74 -17.74
C ASN A 63 -13.49 38.91 -18.66
N LEU A 64 -13.80 38.94 -19.94
CA LEU A 64 -12.91 38.60 -21.03
C LEU A 64 -12.11 39.87 -21.37
N SER A 65 -10.88 39.96 -20.91
CA SER A 65 -9.77 40.60 -21.63
C SER A 65 -8.55 40.74 -20.72
N GLY A 66 -7.43 40.15 -21.14
CA GLY A 66 -6.14 40.46 -20.49
C GLY A 66 -5.22 39.27 -20.32
N LYS A 67 -4.60 38.85 -21.41
CA LYS A 67 -3.19 38.45 -21.54
C LYS A 67 -2.51 37.58 -20.48
N SER A 68 -2.20 36.36 -20.86
CA SER A 68 -0.88 35.71 -20.85
C SER A 68 -0.18 35.34 -19.55
N ASP A 69 0.33 34.14 -19.59
CA ASP A 69 1.49 33.60 -18.89
C ASP A 69 1.36 33.39 -17.38
N SER A 70 0.72 32.30 -17.03
CA SER A 70 1.19 31.47 -15.94
C SER A 70 0.82 30.02 -16.24
N ASP A 71 1.80 29.30 -16.75
CA ASP A 71 1.85 27.83 -16.70
C ASP A 71 2.04 27.44 -15.21
N ALA A 72 1.00 27.66 -14.42
CA ALA A 72 0.86 27.11 -13.09
C ALA A 72 0.15 25.77 -13.27
N SER A 73 0.91 24.76 -13.72
CA SER A 73 0.48 23.37 -13.59
C SER A 73 0.04 23.15 -12.15
N GLU A 74 -1.21 22.70 -11.95
CA GLU A 74 -1.70 22.24 -10.66
C GLU A 74 -0.59 21.39 -10.01
N PRO A 75 -0.27 21.58 -8.72
CA PRO A 75 0.77 20.82 -8.07
C PRO A 75 0.44 19.34 -8.19
N ILE A 76 1.25 18.61 -8.95
CA ILE A 76 1.13 17.15 -9.06
C ILE A 76 1.21 16.60 -7.64
N TRP A 77 0.17 15.86 -7.22
CA TRP A 77 0.17 15.22 -5.91
C TRP A 77 1.45 14.42 -5.70
N GLN A 78 2.09 14.61 -4.57
CA GLN A 78 3.28 13.88 -4.16
C GLN A 78 3.17 13.48 -2.69
N PRO A 79 3.75 12.33 -2.29
CA PRO A 79 3.88 11.97 -0.89
C PRO A 79 4.73 12.98 -0.12
N ASP A 80 4.40 13.20 1.16
CA ASP A 80 5.27 13.96 2.06
C ASP A 80 6.46 13.10 2.52
N PHE A 81 7.50 13.06 1.70
CA PHE A 81 8.71 12.31 2.00
C PHE A 81 9.47 12.80 3.22
N ALA A 82 9.32 14.08 3.60
CA ALA A 82 9.94 14.60 4.82
C ALA A 82 9.28 13.96 6.06
N ALA A 83 7.96 13.92 6.10
CA ALA A 83 7.22 13.24 7.17
C ALA A 83 7.46 11.72 7.17
N LEU A 84 7.48 11.08 6.00
CA LEU A 84 7.76 9.65 5.87
C LEU A 84 9.16 9.29 6.36
N LYS A 85 10.19 10.05 5.99
CA LYS A 85 11.57 9.82 6.45
C LYS A 85 11.77 10.12 7.94
N CYS A 86 11.00 11.02 8.53
CA CYS A 86 10.96 11.21 9.98
C CYS A 86 10.40 9.98 10.69
N GLN A 87 9.44 9.28 10.08
CA GLN A 87 8.85 8.05 10.60
C GLN A 87 9.77 6.85 10.39
N ASN A 88 10.41 6.76 9.21
CA ASN A 88 11.31 5.68 8.83
C ASN A 88 12.33 6.18 7.80
N ALA A 89 13.62 6.20 8.18
CA ALA A 89 14.71 6.65 7.33
C ALA A 89 14.91 5.76 6.08
N ASP A 90 14.47 4.50 6.15
CA ASP A 90 14.59 3.51 5.06
C ASP A 90 13.59 3.74 3.90
N VAL A 91 12.67 4.69 4.02
CA VAL A 91 11.76 5.06 2.92
C VAL A 91 12.57 5.64 1.76
N ILE A 92 12.45 5.01 0.59
CA ILE A 92 13.16 5.40 -0.63
C ILE A 92 12.25 5.90 -1.73
N ALA A 93 11.00 5.44 -1.78
CA ALA A 93 10.05 5.76 -2.84
C ALA A 93 8.60 5.58 -2.35
N TRP A 94 7.66 5.85 -3.25
CA TRP A 94 6.23 5.57 -3.09
C TRP A 94 5.70 5.01 -4.40
N ILE A 95 4.88 3.95 -4.35
CA ILE A 95 4.18 3.40 -5.51
C ILE A 95 2.69 3.73 -5.46
N ARG A 96 2.11 4.04 -6.63
CA ARG A 96 0.67 4.18 -6.82
C ARG A 96 0.24 3.55 -8.14
N ILE A 97 -0.79 2.70 -8.10
CA ILE A 97 -1.48 2.18 -9.28
C ILE A 97 -2.92 2.72 -9.25
N PRO A 98 -3.27 3.71 -10.09
CA PRO A 98 -4.59 4.35 -10.07
C PRO A 98 -5.73 3.34 -10.26
N GLY A 99 -6.80 3.51 -9.49
CA GLY A 99 -7.98 2.64 -9.53
C GLY A 99 -7.80 1.31 -8.77
N THR A 100 -6.70 1.17 -8.02
CA THR A 100 -6.43 0.08 -7.08
C THR A 100 -6.16 0.62 -5.68
N HIS A 101 -6.07 -0.26 -4.67
CA HIS A 101 -5.61 0.11 -3.32
C HIS A 101 -4.08 0.13 -3.18
N ILE A 102 -3.34 -0.09 -4.28
CA ILE A 102 -1.88 -0.01 -4.26
C ILE A 102 -1.47 1.46 -4.28
N ASP A 103 -1.24 2.00 -3.08
CA ASP A 103 -0.84 3.39 -2.80
C ASP A 103 0.00 3.36 -1.53
N GLU A 104 1.29 2.96 -1.65
CA GLU A 104 2.12 2.46 -0.55
C GLU A 104 3.53 3.07 -0.56
N PRO A 105 4.09 3.37 0.64
CA PRO A 105 5.51 3.69 0.76
C PRO A 105 6.37 2.48 0.44
N ILE A 106 7.53 2.73 -0.15
CA ILE A 106 8.55 1.72 -0.44
C ILE A 106 9.76 1.98 0.43
N VAL A 107 10.24 0.94 1.08
CA VAL A 107 11.45 0.96 1.90
C VAL A 107 12.55 0.09 1.29
N GLN A 108 13.80 0.26 1.72
CA GLN A 108 14.89 -0.62 1.36
C GLN A 108 15.87 -0.74 2.52
N THR A 109 16.39 -1.96 2.74
CA THR A 109 17.49 -2.24 3.66
C THR A 109 18.57 -3.07 2.97
N THR A 110 19.54 -3.56 3.75
CA THR A 110 20.60 -4.44 3.27
C THR A 110 20.17 -5.91 3.10
N ASP A 111 18.90 -6.23 3.32
CA ASP A 111 18.36 -7.59 3.20
C ASP A 111 16.92 -7.56 2.65
N ASN A 112 16.43 -8.72 2.18
CA ASN A 112 15.07 -8.94 1.67
C ASN A 112 14.14 -9.63 2.69
N GLU A 113 14.50 -9.66 3.99
CA GLU A 113 13.76 -10.38 5.03
C GLU A 113 13.09 -9.44 6.04
N SER A 114 13.77 -8.36 6.43
CA SER A 114 13.37 -7.46 7.51
C SER A 114 11.96 -6.92 7.32
N TYR A 115 11.67 -6.31 6.18
CA TYR A 115 10.37 -5.68 5.91
C TYR A 115 9.25 -6.65 5.52
N ARG A 116 9.51 -7.92 5.51
CA ARG A 116 8.46 -8.96 5.43
C ARG A 116 7.60 -9.02 6.69
N SER A 117 8.11 -8.54 7.83
CA SER A 117 7.42 -8.60 9.13
C SER A 117 7.58 -7.34 9.97
N ILE A 118 8.10 -6.27 9.40
CA ILE A 118 8.24 -4.96 10.03
C ILE A 118 7.40 -3.94 9.26
N GLY A 119 6.49 -3.27 9.98
CA GLY A 119 5.68 -2.18 9.43
C GLY A 119 6.50 -0.89 9.27
N LEU A 120 5.95 0.08 8.55
CA LEU A 120 6.60 1.36 8.26
C LEU A 120 7.12 2.07 9.52
N GLY A 121 6.44 1.96 10.64
CA GLY A 121 6.86 2.54 11.94
C GLY A 121 7.97 1.77 12.66
N GLY A 122 8.64 0.82 12.03
CA GLY A 122 9.75 0.04 12.61
C GLY A 122 9.30 -0.98 13.66
N LYS A 123 8.02 -1.29 13.77
CA LYS A 123 7.46 -2.27 14.72
C LYS A 123 7.06 -3.55 14.00
N PRO A 124 7.06 -4.71 14.71
CA PRO A 124 6.54 -5.95 14.15
C PRO A 124 5.12 -5.76 13.61
N ASP A 125 4.91 -6.14 12.35
CA ASP A 125 3.64 -6.09 11.64
C ASP A 125 3.59 -7.27 10.66
N PRO A 126 2.64 -8.21 10.78
CA PRO A 126 2.49 -9.33 9.86
C PRO A 126 2.24 -8.90 8.40
N ALA A 127 1.72 -7.68 8.17
CA ALA A 127 1.55 -7.14 6.82
C ALA A 127 2.85 -6.61 6.22
N GLY A 128 3.90 -6.44 7.02
CA GLY A 128 5.17 -5.90 6.58
C GLY A 128 5.04 -4.51 5.95
N THR A 129 6.01 -4.18 5.11
CA THR A 129 6.00 -2.96 4.28
C THR A 129 6.43 -3.35 2.87
N VAL A 130 5.95 -2.65 1.85
CA VAL A 130 6.44 -2.83 0.47
C VAL A 130 7.92 -2.43 0.42
N PHE A 131 8.76 -3.25 -0.19
CA PHE A 131 10.20 -3.01 -0.21
C PHE A 131 10.84 -3.30 -1.58
N LEU A 132 11.91 -2.57 -1.88
CA LEU A 132 12.77 -2.79 -3.03
C LEU A 132 13.82 -3.86 -2.69
N ASP A 133 14.17 -4.70 -3.66
CA ASP A 133 15.23 -5.70 -3.51
C ASP A 133 16.54 -5.03 -3.04
N CYS A 134 17.21 -5.65 -2.08
CA CYS A 134 18.42 -5.09 -1.47
C CYS A 134 19.61 -4.97 -2.44
N GLU A 135 19.59 -5.68 -3.56
CA GLU A 135 20.59 -5.62 -4.61
C GLU A 135 20.29 -4.51 -5.64
N SER A 136 19.08 -3.92 -5.63
CA SER A 136 18.71 -2.83 -6.55
C SER A 136 19.19 -1.47 -6.05
N ALA A 137 19.46 -0.55 -6.99
CA ALA A 137 19.75 0.84 -6.67
C ALA A 137 18.54 1.55 -6.04
N PRO A 138 18.70 2.34 -4.96
CA PRO A 138 17.60 2.95 -4.23
C PRO A 138 16.71 3.90 -5.05
N ASP A 139 17.23 4.43 -6.15
CA ASP A 139 16.53 5.31 -7.09
C ASP A 139 15.91 4.53 -8.27
N ALA A 140 15.94 3.19 -8.20
CA ALA A 140 15.47 2.28 -9.24
C ALA A 140 16.11 2.59 -10.62
N SER A 141 17.38 2.95 -10.65
CA SER A 141 18.13 3.28 -11.87
C SER A 141 18.77 2.05 -12.54
N ASP A 142 18.69 0.87 -11.94
CA ASP A 142 19.15 -0.38 -12.53
C ASP A 142 18.31 -0.79 -13.73
N PHE A 143 18.84 -1.68 -14.57
CA PHE A 143 18.05 -2.26 -15.66
C PHE A 143 16.79 -2.99 -15.15
N HIS A 144 16.85 -3.63 -13.98
CA HIS A 144 15.71 -4.33 -13.40
C HIS A 144 15.60 -4.06 -11.90
N SER A 145 14.54 -3.38 -11.51
CA SER A 145 14.19 -3.10 -10.11
C SER A 145 13.02 -3.99 -9.67
N ILE A 146 13.19 -4.69 -8.54
CA ILE A 146 12.23 -5.69 -8.08
C ILE A 146 11.61 -5.24 -6.76
N PHE A 147 10.30 -5.08 -6.73
CA PHE A 147 9.54 -4.64 -5.57
C PHE A 147 8.70 -5.79 -5.01
N TYR A 148 8.73 -5.96 -3.71
CA TYR A 148 8.00 -7.01 -3.00
C TYR A 148 6.96 -6.41 -2.07
N GLY A 149 5.82 -7.08 -1.98
CA GLY A 149 4.76 -6.76 -1.02
C GLY A 149 3.90 -7.98 -0.72
N HIS A 150 3.37 -8.05 0.47
CA HIS A 150 2.48 -9.15 0.87
C HIS A 150 1.15 -9.13 0.11
N HIS A 151 0.56 -10.34 0.00
CA HIS A 151 -0.83 -10.52 -0.38
C HIS A 151 -1.67 -10.67 0.90
N MET A 152 -2.29 -9.57 1.33
CA MET A 152 -3.07 -9.49 2.55
C MET A 152 -4.56 -9.74 2.27
N LYS A 153 -5.26 -10.38 3.20
CA LYS A 153 -6.71 -10.64 3.07
C LYS A 153 -7.58 -9.39 3.10
N ASP A 154 -7.08 -8.31 3.70
CA ASP A 154 -7.75 -7.01 3.76
C ASP A 154 -7.56 -6.16 2.50
N GLY A 155 -6.82 -6.66 1.52
CA GLY A 155 -6.56 -5.96 0.26
C GLY A 155 -5.38 -4.99 0.30
N SER A 156 -4.70 -4.83 1.43
CA SER A 156 -3.53 -3.96 1.56
C SER A 156 -2.28 -4.53 0.90
N ARG A 157 -1.22 -3.73 0.83
CA ARG A 157 0.05 -4.02 0.19
C ARG A 157 -0.14 -4.34 -1.30
N PHE A 158 0.44 -5.44 -1.78
CA PHE A 158 0.38 -5.85 -3.18
C PHE A 158 -0.74 -6.86 -3.47
N SER A 159 -1.76 -6.91 -2.63
CA SER A 159 -2.85 -7.88 -2.79
C SER A 159 -3.58 -7.78 -4.11
N GLU A 160 -3.80 -6.57 -4.62
CA GLU A 160 -4.53 -6.38 -5.87
C GLU A 160 -3.73 -6.69 -7.14
N LEU A 161 -2.41 -6.92 -7.04
CA LEU A 161 -1.63 -7.38 -8.19
C LEU A 161 -2.19 -8.65 -8.83
N ILE A 162 -2.82 -9.53 -8.02
CA ILE A 162 -3.44 -10.76 -8.56
C ILE A 162 -4.57 -10.47 -9.55
N ARG A 163 -5.25 -9.33 -9.42
CA ARG A 163 -6.35 -8.93 -10.32
C ARG A 163 -5.83 -8.50 -11.70
N LEU A 164 -4.57 -8.06 -11.78
CA LEU A 164 -3.94 -7.71 -13.05
C LEU A 164 -3.71 -8.95 -13.96
N LYS A 165 -3.98 -10.16 -13.49
CA LYS A 165 -4.04 -11.37 -14.34
C LYS A 165 -5.38 -11.52 -15.09
N ASP A 166 -6.38 -10.72 -14.75
CA ASP A 166 -7.60 -10.54 -15.52
C ASP A 166 -7.37 -9.46 -16.59
N GLU A 167 -7.67 -9.79 -17.84
CA GLU A 167 -7.36 -8.93 -18.99
C GLU A 167 -8.13 -7.60 -18.95
N ASP A 168 -9.43 -7.65 -18.60
CA ASP A 168 -10.26 -6.44 -18.51
C ASP A 168 -9.80 -5.50 -17.40
N PHE A 169 -9.35 -6.07 -16.29
CA PHE A 169 -8.79 -5.31 -15.19
C PHE A 169 -7.41 -4.74 -15.55
N PHE A 170 -6.56 -5.53 -16.18
CA PHE A 170 -5.24 -5.10 -16.64
C PHE A 170 -5.35 -3.91 -17.60
N GLN A 171 -6.21 -3.99 -18.61
CA GLN A 171 -6.37 -2.92 -19.60
C GLN A 171 -6.84 -1.59 -18.99
N LYS A 172 -7.58 -1.64 -17.89
CA LYS A 172 -8.04 -0.44 -17.16
C LYS A 172 -7.02 0.17 -16.21
N HIS A 173 -6.01 -0.59 -15.79
CA HIS A 173 -5.06 -0.22 -14.74
C HIS A 173 -3.61 -0.39 -15.19
N ARG A 174 -3.29 0.06 -16.42
CA ARG A 174 -1.97 -0.16 -17.04
C ARG A 174 -0.89 0.79 -16.59
N THR A 175 -1.24 1.85 -15.89
CA THR A 175 -0.27 2.86 -15.46
C THR A 175 0.04 2.70 -13.98
N ALA A 176 1.33 2.75 -13.64
CA ALA A 176 1.80 2.87 -12.28
C ALA A 176 2.71 4.11 -12.16
N TYR A 177 2.77 4.69 -10.98
CA TYR A 177 3.64 5.81 -10.68
C TYR A 177 4.60 5.44 -9.56
N LEU A 178 5.87 5.74 -9.76
CA LEU A 178 6.88 5.76 -8.70
C LEU A 178 7.27 7.20 -8.41
N TYR A 179 7.15 7.60 -7.15
CA TYR A 179 7.57 8.92 -6.66
C TYR A 179 8.81 8.76 -5.81
N PHE A 180 9.73 9.71 -5.91
CA PHE A 180 11.01 9.70 -5.21
C PHE A 180 11.20 10.96 -4.35
N PRO A 181 12.02 10.89 -3.28
CA PRO A 181 12.24 12.01 -2.37
C PRO A 181 12.87 13.25 -3.03
N ASP A 182 13.54 13.10 -4.17
CA ASP A 182 14.12 14.18 -4.96
C ASP A 182 13.10 14.96 -5.82
N GLY A 183 11.81 14.61 -5.69
CA GLY A 183 10.71 15.20 -6.44
C GLY A 183 10.47 14.59 -7.82
N LYS A 184 11.28 13.62 -8.23
CA LYS A 184 11.07 12.90 -9.49
C LYS A 184 9.86 11.96 -9.38
N ARG A 185 9.16 11.81 -10.50
CA ARG A 185 8.13 10.81 -10.72
C ARG A 185 8.46 10.04 -11.99
N ARG A 186 8.44 8.72 -11.90
CA ARG A 186 8.43 7.85 -13.07
C ARG A 186 7.01 7.42 -13.37
N THR A 187 6.62 7.51 -14.62
CA THR A 187 5.38 6.91 -15.14
C THR A 187 5.75 5.57 -15.76
N LEU A 188 5.09 4.52 -15.31
CA LEU A 188 5.36 3.16 -15.75
C LEU A 188 4.16 2.60 -16.48
N ARG A 189 4.40 1.90 -17.57
CA ARG A 189 3.41 1.11 -18.29
C ARG A 189 3.55 -0.37 -17.91
N LEU A 190 2.46 -0.94 -17.37
CA LEU A 190 2.41 -2.38 -17.10
C LEU A 190 2.34 -3.14 -18.43
N ILE A 191 3.20 -4.13 -18.61
CA ILE A 191 3.35 -4.88 -19.86
C ILE A 191 2.89 -6.34 -19.79
N ALA A 192 2.92 -6.95 -18.60
CA ALA A 192 2.49 -8.33 -18.39
C ALA A 192 2.15 -8.59 -16.93
N ALA A 193 1.25 -9.52 -16.67
CA ALA A 193 0.94 -10.06 -15.35
C ALA A 193 0.75 -11.58 -15.42
N LEU A 194 1.49 -12.32 -14.59
CA LEU A 194 1.48 -13.78 -14.63
C LEU A 194 1.71 -14.42 -13.26
N THR A 195 1.47 -15.72 -13.17
CA THR A 195 1.86 -16.54 -12.02
C THR A 195 3.12 -17.33 -12.36
N ALA A 196 4.12 -17.26 -11.46
CA ALA A 196 5.38 -17.99 -11.60
C ALA A 196 5.84 -18.54 -10.24
N GLY A 197 6.82 -19.45 -10.26
CA GLY A 197 7.52 -19.89 -9.04
C GLY A 197 8.40 -18.78 -8.46
N SER A 198 8.71 -18.89 -7.18
CA SER A 198 9.51 -17.90 -6.45
C SER A 198 11.01 -17.97 -6.74
N GLN A 199 11.46 -18.96 -7.45
CA GLN A 199 12.87 -19.28 -7.69
C GLN A 199 13.30 -19.00 -9.14
N GLY A 200 14.60 -18.80 -9.31
CA GLY A 200 15.25 -18.80 -10.62
C GLY A 200 15.51 -17.39 -11.19
N GLU A 201 15.65 -17.36 -12.51
CA GLU A 201 16.10 -16.21 -13.32
C GLU A 201 15.26 -14.92 -13.14
N ARG A 202 14.06 -15.02 -12.56
CA ARG A 202 13.15 -13.86 -12.38
C ARG A 202 13.63 -12.82 -11.39
N ARG A 203 14.74 -13.06 -10.70
CA ARG A 203 15.43 -12.11 -9.81
C ARG A 203 16.72 -11.55 -10.42
N ARG A 204 16.93 -11.73 -11.70
CA ARG A 204 18.11 -11.18 -12.36
C ARG A 204 18.01 -9.66 -12.45
N THR A 205 19.01 -8.95 -11.92
CA THR A 205 19.09 -7.49 -11.86
C THR A 205 20.19 -6.92 -12.77
N GLU A 206 21.16 -7.75 -13.16
CA GLU A 206 22.29 -7.33 -13.99
C GLU A 206 22.19 -7.93 -15.39
N PHE A 207 22.43 -7.10 -16.41
CA PHE A 207 22.44 -7.47 -17.83
C PHE A 207 23.66 -6.84 -18.50
N ALA A 208 24.21 -7.53 -19.49
CA ALA A 208 25.37 -7.03 -20.22
C ALA A 208 25.01 -5.83 -21.11
N ASP A 209 23.81 -5.85 -21.69
CA ASP A 209 23.29 -4.80 -22.56
C ASP A 209 21.75 -4.86 -22.66
N GLN A 210 21.18 -3.92 -23.40
CA GLN A 210 19.74 -3.83 -23.63
C GLN A 210 19.17 -4.99 -24.44
N SER A 211 19.95 -5.60 -25.33
CA SER A 211 19.51 -6.76 -26.12
C SER A 211 19.29 -7.98 -25.23
N GLU A 212 20.18 -8.18 -24.25
CA GLU A 212 20.04 -9.26 -23.27
C GLU A 212 18.83 -9.02 -22.36
N MET A 213 18.59 -7.76 -21.93
CA MET A 213 17.42 -7.40 -21.16
C MET A 213 16.12 -7.61 -21.95
N HIS A 214 16.09 -7.23 -23.22
CA HIS A 214 14.93 -7.47 -24.10
C HIS A 214 14.62 -8.94 -24.23
N SER A 215 15.63 -9.77 -24.50
CA SER A 215 15.47 -11.23 -24.55
C SER A 215 14.96 -11.81 -23.23
N TYR A 216 15.45 -11.28 -22.11
CA TYR A 216 14.97 -11.65 -20.79
C TYR A 216 13.49 -11.30 -20.58
N ILE A 217 13.05 -10.10 -21.01
CA ILE A 217 11.63 -9.70 -20.90
C ILE A 217 10.76 -10.64 -21.72
N GLU A 218 11.17 -11.00 -22.95
CA GLU A 218 10.44 -11.93 -23.81
C GLU A 218 10.31 -13.30 -23.14
N GLU A 219 11.40 -13.86 -22.60
CA GLU A 219 11.42 -15.15 -21.90
C GLU A 219 10.55 -15.10 -20.64
N MET A 220 10.72 -14.08 -19.79
CA MET A 220 10.00 -13.97 -18.52
C MET A 220 8.50 -13.73 -18.69
N THR A 221 8.09 -13.18 -19.80
CA THR A 221 6.67 -12.96 -20.14
C THR A 221 6.09 -14.04 -21.06
N GLU A 222 6.89 -15.01 -21.48
CA GLU A 222 6.41 -16.15 -22.25
C GLU A 222 5.32 -16.91 -21.49
N GLY A 223 4.24 -17.28 -22.19
CA GLY A 223 3.08 -17.93 -21.58
C GLY A 223 2.15 -16.98 -20.83
N CYS A 224 2.45 -15.68 -20.73
CA CYS A 224 1.48 -14.69 -20.27
C CYS A 224 0.30 -14.65 -21.27
N ARG A 225 -0.94 -14.75 -20.74
CA ARG A 225 -2.15 -14.80 -21.58
C ARG A 225 -2.32 -13.54 -22.44
N PHE A 226 -1.92 -12.39 -21.88
CA PHE A 226 -1.91 -11.12 -22.58
C PHE A 226 -0.63 -10.39 -22.13
N ARG A 227 0.16 -10.01 -23.10
CA ARG A 227 1.38 -9.23 -22.89
C ARG A 227 1.48 -8.17 -23.98
N GLU A 228 1.99 -7.03 -23.60
CA GLU A 228 2.22 -5.93 -24.51
C GLU A 228 3.67 -5.49 -24.40
N LEU A 229 4.53 -6.16 -25.14
CA LEU A 229 5.95 -5.82 -25.20
C LEU A 229 6.10 -4.44 -25.86
N PRO A 230 7.03 -3.61 -25.38
CA PRO A 230 7.35 -2.36 -26.05
C PRO A 230 8.02 -2.63 -27.40
N ASP A 231 7.67 -1.82 -28.41
CA ASP A 231 8.31 -1.83 -29.71
C ASP A 231 9.68 -1.12 -29.68
N GLU A 232 9.95 -0.34 -28.65
CA GLU A 232 11.18 0.44 -28.45
C GLU A 232 12.11 -0.25 -27.46
N GLU A 233 13.38 0.17 -27.46
CA GLU A 233 14.35 -0.30 -26.47
C GLU A 233 13.91 0.08 -25.05
N VAL A 234 13.90 -0.92 -24.16
CA VAL A 234 13.53 -0.76 -22.75
C VAL A 234 14.78 -0.35 -21.96
N SER A 235 14.75 0.82 -21.34
CA SER A 235 15.85 1.30 -20.49
C SER A 235 15.81 0.69 -19.09
N HIS A 236 14.60 0.46 -18.56
CA HIS A 236 14.40 -0.07 -17.22
C HIS A 236 13.20 -1.02 -17.19
N LEU A 237 13.38 -2.13 -16.51
CA LEU A 237 12.33 -3.11 -16.18
C LEU A 237 12.00 -3.00 -14.70
N TYR A 238 10.72 -3.09 -14.39
CA TYR A 238 10.21 -3.11 -13.02
C TYR A 238 9.38 -4.36 -12.81
N SER A 239 9.60 -5.04 -11.69
CA SER A 239 8.80 -6.19 -11.27
C SER A 239 8.13 -5.91 -9.94
N PHE A 240 6.80 -6.04 -9.89
CA PHE A 240 6.02 -6.00 -8.67
C PHE A 240 5.58 -7.42 -8.31
N VAL A 241 6.03 -7.91 -7.15
CA VAL A 241 5.95 -9.32 -6.77
C VAL A 241 5.14 -9.50 -5.49
N THR A 242 4.16 -10.39 -5.51
CA THR A 242 3.39 -10.78 -4.33
C THR A 242 3.18 -12.29 -4.27
N CYS A 243 2.80 -12.79 -3.08
CA CYS A 243 2.42 -14.20 -2.93
C CYS A 243 1.16 -14.51 -3.73
N SER A 244 1.12 -15.71 -4.27
CA SER A 244 -0.02 -16.27 -4.98
C SER A 244 -0.24 -17.71 -4.50
N TYR A 245 -1.40 -18.31 -4.77
CA TYR A 245 -1.79 -19.57 -4.10
C TYR A 245 -2.21 -20.66 -5.07
N GLU A 246 -1.91 -20.51 -6.36
CA GLU A 246 -2.25 -21.49 -7.40
C GLU A 246 -1.49 -22.79 -7.23
N PHE A 247 -0.26 -22.71 -6.72
CA PHE A 247 0.59 -23.85 -6.36
C PHE A 247 1.55 -23.45 -5.24
N ALA A 248 2.34 -24.41 -4.72
CA ALA A 248 3.32 -24.12 -3.67
C ALA A 248 4.38 -23.12 -4.18
N ASP A 249 4.69 -22.11 -3.36
CA ASP A 249 5.63 -21.03 -3.68
C ASP A 249 5.27 -20.17 -4.90
N ALA A 250 3.99 -20.18 -5.33
CA ALA A 250 3.52 -19.33 -6.41
C ALA A 250 3.66 -17.84 -6.05
N ARG A 251 4.01 -17.03 -7.07
CA ARG A 251 4.04 -15.57 -7.01
C ARG A 251 3.25 -15.01 -8.18
N THR A 252 2.49 -13.96 -7.93
CA THR A 252 2.03 -13.08 -9.00
C THR A 252 3.14 -12.06 -9.24
N ILE A 253 3.55 -11.94 -10.49
CA ILE A 253 4.55 -10.98 -10.94
C ILE A 253 3.89 -10.10 -12.00
N VAL A 254 4.00 -8.80 -11.81
CA VAL A 254 3.58 -7.78 -12.78
C VAL A 254 4.83 -7.07 -13.27
N TYR A 255 5.05 -7.11 -14.57
CA TYR A 255 6.16 -6.42 -15.22
C TYR A 255 5.70 -5.06 -15.77
N ALA A 256 6.57 -4.07 -15.63
CA ALA A 256 6.38 -2.73 -16.14
C ALA A 256 7.67 -2.16 -16.74
N VAL A 257 7.53 -1.18 -17.62
CA VAL A 257 8.64 -0.42 -18.23
C VAL A 257 8.35 1.07 -18.10
N ASP A 258 9.35 1.92 -18.29
CA ASP A 258 9.15 3.37 -18.39
C ASP A 258 8.19 3.68 -19.56
N GLU A 259 7.33 4.72 -19.38
CA GLU A 259 6.40 5.24 -20.40
C GLU A 259 7.00 6.48 -21.07
#